data_f661102a9508d9ee087124d64043a17e
#
_entry.id   f661102a9508d9ee087124d64043a17e
#
_cell.length_a   1.000
_cell.length_b   1.000
_cell.length_c   1.000
_cell.angle_alpha   90.00
_cell.angle_beta   90.00
_cell.angle_gamma   90.00
#
_symmetry.space_group_name_H-M   'P 1'
#
loop_
_entity.id
_entity.type
_entity.pdbx_description
1 polymer ?
#
loop_
_entity_poly.entity_id
_entity_poly.type
_entity_poly.pdbx_seq_one_letter_code
_entity_poly.pdbx_strand_id
1 'polypeptide(L)'
;SSFGPSSDKELEPNVTAVGHVIAYHKLLKTSETQGTSFSAPLVAGFAACAWQANPTLTNWELLKRIETSGDLYPYFDYAHGYGVPQADCFLSNTASKSSDSVFIVDIGESVVTISIRDDLLINDTLFHVSENHDGVINIITKRDDGIKIDKNHPFIKHELFYYHLENKEGFLDEFSVLSVEKNPIVRIGLDSLEDRILRIHYYGFTRSIQF
;
A
#
# COMPACT_ATOMS: atom_id res chain seq x y z
N SER A 1 1.12 19.13 0.74
CA SER A 1 0.38 18.81 -0.47
C SER A 1 -1.02 18.38 -0.13
N SER A 2 -1.96 18.63 -1.04
CA SER A 2 -3.32 18.15 -0.89
C SER A 2 -3.40 16.68 -1.27
N PHE A 3 -4.27 15.93 -0.61
CA PHE A 3 -4.70 14.62 -1.06
C PHE A 3 -5.64 14.77 -2.26
N GLY A 4 -5.71 13.77 -3.13
CA GLY A 4 -6.75 13.66 -4.13
C GLY A 4 -8.17 13.53 -3.52
N PRO A 5 -9.19 13.41 -4.34
CA PRO A 5 -9.14 13.47 -5.80
C PRO A 5 -8.94 14.90 -6.35
N SER A 6 -8.73 15.01 -7.67
CA SER A 6 -8.84 16.30 -8.36
C SER A 6 -10.29 16.83 -8.32
N SER A 7 -10.49 18.08 -8.72
CA SER A 7 -11.82 18.70 -8.69
C SER A 7 -12.84 18.03 -9.62
N ASP A 8 -12.37 17.33 -10.66
CA ASP A 8 -13.15 16.51 -11.59
C ASP A 8 -13.25 15.04 -11.18
N LYS A 9 -12.80 14.73 -9.94
CA LYS A 9 -12.81 13.41 -9.31
C LYS A 9 -11.87 12.38 -9.95
N GLU A 10 -10.92 12.82 -10.76
CA GLU A 10 -9.87 11.95 -11.27
C GLU A 10 -8.90 11.52 -10.18
N LEU A 11 -8.26 10.36 -10.40
CA LEU A 11 -7.24 9.82 -9.49
C LEU A 11 -6.01 10.73 -9.46
N GLU A 12 -5.74 11.31 -8.32
CA GLU A 12 -4.51 12.03 -8.00
C GLU A 12 -4.06 11.74 -6.57
N PRO A 13 -2.75 11.60 -6.34
CA PRO A 13 -1.66 11.55 -7.33
C PRO A 13 -1.66 10.24 -8.13
N ASN A 14 -1.11 10.21 -9.36
CA ASN A 14 -0.97 8.95 -10.10
C ASN A 14 0.07 8.03 -9.44
N VAL A 15 1.20 8.60 -9.04
CA VAL A 15 2.31 7.88 -8.38
C VAL A 15 2.95 8.77 -7.31
N THR A 16 3.77 8.19 -6.46
CA THR A 16 4.47 8.89 -5.39
C THR A 16 5.99 8.66 -5.44
N ALA A 17 6.73 9.49 -4.72
CA ALA A 17 8.15 9.32 -4.48
C ALA A 17 8.54 9.96 -3.14
N VAL A 18 9.78 9.73 -2.69
CA VAL A 18 10.30 10.29 -1.45
C VAL A 18 10.26 11.82 -1.50
N GLY A 19 9.59 12.41 -0.51
CA GLY A 19 9.46 13.86 -0.36
C GLY A 19 10.25 14.43 0.82
N HIS A 20 10.93 13.58 1.62
CA HIS A 20 11.81 13.97 2.72
C HIS A 20 13.25 13.81 2.28
N VAL A 21 13.99 14.89 2.16
CA VAL A 21 15.33 14.94 1.57
C VAL A 21 16.26 15.84 2.36
N ILE A 22 17.57 15.66 2.14
CA ILE A 22 18.58 16.63 2.56
C ILE A 22 18.82 17.58 1.39
N ALA A 23 18.47 18.86 1.58
CA ALA A 23 18.64 19.89 0.57
C ALA A 23 19.68 20.92 0.99
N TYR A 24 20.36 21.53 0.00
CA TYR A 24 21.28 22.64 0.24
C TYR A 24 20.54 23.97 0.15
N HIS A 25 20.71 24.78 1.17
CA HIS A 25 20.25 26.16 1.20
C HIS A 25 21.41 27.12 1.39
N LYS A 26 21.46 28.21 0.63
CA LYS A 26 22.59 29.16 0.63
C LYS A 26 22.97 29.67 2.02
N LEU A 27 21.99 29.90 2.89
CA LEU A 27 22.20 30.40 4.26
C LEU A 27 22.34 29.32 5.31
N LEU A 28 21.58 28.23 5.18
CA LEU A 28 21.48 27.13 6.16
C LEU A 28 22.41 25.96 5.85
N LYS A 29 23.17 26.05 4.74
CA LYS A 29 23.97 24.95 4.18
C LYS A 29 23.08 23.74 3.86
N THR A 30 23.38 22.56 4.42
CA THR A 30 22.55 21.36 4.27
C THR A 30 21.55 21.28 5.41
N SER A 31 20.28 21.04 5.09
CA SER A 31 19.22 20.82 6.08
C SER A 31 18.22 19.79 5.57
N GLU A 32 17.64 19.05 6.50
CA GLU A 32 16.49 18.22 6.20
C GLU A 32 15.29 19.09 5.84
N THR A 33 14.59 18.69 4.79
CA THR A 33 13.40 19.37 4.31
C THR A 33 12.42 18.38 3.71
N GLN A 34 11.16 18.77 3.65
CA GLN A 34 10.11 17.90 3.11
C GLN A 34 9.13 18.66 2.22
N GLY A 35 8.59 17.95 1.25
CA GLY A 35 7.56 18.48 0.35
C GLY A 35 7.48 17.70 -0.95
N THR A 36 6.31 17.70 -1.56
CA THR A 36 6.08 17.10 -2.87
C THR A 36 6.86 17.80 -3.99
N SER A 37 7.35 19.03 -3.74
CA SER A 37 8.30 19.74 -4.64
C SER A 37 9.62 18.97 -4.83
N PHE A 38 9.94 18.05 -3.92
CA PHE A 38 11.11 17.16 -4.04
C PHE A 38 10.74 15.81 -4.65
N SER A 39 9.52 15.32 -4.44
CA SER A 39 9.03 14.09 -5.07
C SER A 39 8.83 14.25 -6.58
N ALA A 40 8.24 15.36 -7.01
CA ALA A 40 7.93 15.61 -8.41
C ALA A 40 9.15 15.51 -9.36
N PRO A 41 10.32 16.14 -9.07
CA PRO A 41 11.50 16.00 -9.91
C PRO A 41 12.08 14.57 -9.91
N LEU A 42 11.91 13.80 -8.83
CA LEU A 42 12.32 12.39 -8.82
C LEU A 42 11.48 11.56 -9.80
N VAL A 43 10.16 11.74 -9.79
CA VAL A 43 9.26 11.08 -10.76
C VAL A 43 9.56 11.56 -12.18
N ALA A 44 9.83 12.85 -12.40
CA ALA A 44 10.19 13.39 -13.70
C ALA A 44 11.51 12.78 -14.23
N GLY A 45 12.52 12.67 -13.36
CA GLY A 45 13.79 12.00 -13.69
C GLY A 45 13.61 10.52 -14.01
N PHE A 46 12.80 9.82 -13.21
CA PHE A 46 12.41 8.42 -13.47
C PHE A 46 11.74 8.27 -14.84
N ALA A 47 10.77 9.12 -15.14
CA ALA A 47 10.06 9.11 -16.42
C ALA A 47 11.00 9.35 -17.61
N ALA A 48 11.97 10.27 -17.49
CA ALA A 48 12.97 10.50 -18.51
C ALA A 48 13.85 9.27 -18.76
N CYS A 49 14.33 8.61 -17.71
CA CYS A 49 15.12 7.39 -17.81
C CYS A 49 14.31 6.21 -18.39
N ALA A 50 13.05 6.06 -17.95
CA ALA A 50 12.14 5.03 -18.45
C ALA A 50 11.84 5.23 -19.94
N TRP A 51 11.67 6.48 -20.37
CA TRP A 51 11.45 6.82 -21.78
C TRP A 51 12.70 6.60 -22.61
N GLN A 52 13.87 6.96 -22.08
CA GLN A 52 15.14 6.67 -22.75
C GLN A 52 15.35 5.18 -22.98
N ALA A 53 14.96 4.34 -22.02
CA ALA A 53 15.04 2.88 -22.15
C ALA A 53 13.98 2.31 -23.11
N ASN A 54 12.90 3.03 -23.39
CA ASN A 54 11.78 2.61 -24.23
C ASN A 54 11.35 3.75 -25.18
N PRO A 55 12.18 4.17 -26.13
CA PRO A 55 12.01 5.41 -26.91
C PRO A 55 10.83 5.37 -27.90
N THR A 56 10.24 4.21 -28.13
CA THR A 56 9.08 4.04 -29.02
C THR A 56 7.75 4.29 -28.33
N LEU A 57 7.73 4.40 -27.01
CA LEU A 57 6.50 4.68 -26.25
C LEU A 57 6.05 6.13 -26.50
N THR A 58 4.76 6.31 -26.72
CA THR A 58 4.14 7.63 -26.63
C THR A 58 4.13 8.12 -25.18
N ASN A 59 3.92 9.42 -24.98
CA ASN A 59 3.79 9.99 -23.63
C ASN A 59 2.67 9.33 -22.81
N TRP A 60 1.57 8.97 -23.47
CA TRP A 60 0.44 8.30 -22.82
C TRP A 60 0.75 6.86 -22.40
N GLU A 61 1.41 6.10 -23.29
CA GLU A 61 1.85 4.74 -22.97
C GLU A 61 2.90 4.74 -21.87
N LEU A 62 3.81 5.73 -21.87
CA LEU A 62 4.78 5.91 -20.79
C LEU A 62 4.09 6.18 -19.45
N LEU A 63 3.11 7.11 -19.42
CA LEU A 63 2.35 7.41 -18.22
C LEU A 63 1.68 6.14 -17.66
N LYS A 64 0.95 5.42 -18.53
CA LYS A 64 0.30 4.17 -18.13
C LYS A 64 1.28 3.12 -17.62
N ARG A 65 2.44 3.02 -18.23
CA ARG A 65 3.47 2.07 -17.80
C ARG A 65 4.10 2.49 -16.48
N ILE A 66 4.24 3.79 -16.20
CA ILE A 66 4.69 4.31 -14.91
C ILE A 66 3.65 3.97 -13.83
N GLU A 67 2.37 4.21 -14.05
CA GLU A 67 1.29 3.85 -13.13
C GLU A 67 1.29 2.34 -12.81
N THR A 68 1.33 1.49 -13.85
CA THR A 68 1.32 0.04 -13.68
C THR A 68 2.59 -0.53 -13.06
N SER A 69 3.69 0.24 -13.06
CA SER A 69 4.94 -0.13 -12.40
C SER A 69 4.96 0.19 -10.91
N GLY A 70 3.98 0.95 -10.42
CA GLY A 70 3.90 1.31 -9.01
C GLY A 70 3.84 0.08 -8.09
N ASP A 71 4.53 0.15 -6.95
CA ASP A 71 4.62 -0.96 -6.00
C ASP A 71 3.27 -1.34 -5.36
N LEU A 72 2.31 -0.42 -5.36
CA LEU A 72 0.95 -0.67 -4.88
C LEU A 72 0.01 -1.17 -5.99
N TYR A 73 0.36 -1.03 -7.29
CA TYR A 73 -0.54 -1.39 -8.38
C TYR A 73 -1.01 -2.86 -8.32
N PRO A 74 -2.29 -3.19 -8.52
CA PRO A 74 -3.41 -2.33 -8.96
C PRO A 74 -4.19 -1.63 -7.84
N TYR A 75 -3.73 -1.66 -6.59
CA TYR A 75 -4.27 -0.83 -5.51
C TYR A 75 -3.91 0.64 -5.76
N PHE A 76 -4.75 1.56 -5.32
CA PHE A 76 -4.47 2.99 -5.29
C PHE A 76 -5.19 3.67 -4.12
N ASP A 77 -4.70 4.83 -3.71
CA ASP A 77 -5.41 5.74 -2.84
C ASP A 77 -5.06 7.20 -3.16
N TYR A 78 -5.79 8.14 -2.54
CA TYR A 78 -5.60 9.56 -2.79
C TYR A 78 -4.37 10.18 -2.09
N ALA A 79 -3.63 9.40 -1.33
CA ALA A 79 -2.37 9.81 -0.72
C ALA A 79 -1.15 9.35 -1.53
N HIS A 80 -1.19 8.13 -2.07
CA HIS A 80 -0.04 7.45 -2.67
C HIS A 80 -0.20 7.18 -4.17
N GLY A 81 -1.41 7.30 -4.73
CA GLY A 81 -1.70 6.83 -6.07
C GLY A 81 -1.41 5.34 -6.20
N TYR A 82 -0.74 4.93 -7.26
CA TYR A 82 -0.26 3.56 -7.45
C TYR A 82 1.08 3.27 -6.76
N GLY A 83 1.52 4.15 -5.85
CA GLY A 83 2.77 3.99 -5.10
C GLY A 83 4.01 4.45 -5.86
N VAL A 84 5.16 3.90 -5.49
CA VAL A 84 6.47 4.28 -6.04
C VAL A 84 6.75 3.47 -7.32
N PRO A 85 7.01 4.13 -8.46
CA PRO A 85 7.35 3.44 -9.72
C PRO A 85 8.61 2.60 -9.59
N GLN A 86 8.58 1.39 -10.16
CA GLN A 86 9.67 0.42 -10.12
C GLN A 86 10.40 0.32 -11.46
N ALA A 87 11.73 0.45 -11.43
CA ALA A 87 12.56 0.52 -12.64
C ALA A 87 12.68 -0.83 -13.37
N ASP A 88 12.65 -1.94 -12.65
CA ASP A 88 12.72 -3.30 -13.19
C ASP A 88 11.61 -3.60 -14.20
N CYS A 89 10.42 -3.01 -14.03
CA CYS A 89 9.32 -3.10 -14.99
C CYS A 89 9.65 -2.49 -16.38
N PHE A 90 10.69 -1.67 -16.47
CA PHE A 90 11.14 -1.04 -17.72
C PHE A 90 12.37 -1.73 -18.32
N LEU A 91 13.11 -2.49 -17.51
CA LEU A 91 14.37 -3.13 -17.91
C LEU A 91 14.18 -4.61 -18.23
N SER A 92 13.18 -5.25 -17.67
CA SER A 92 12.86 -6.67 -17.90
C SER A 92 11.40 -6.86 -18.28
N ASN A 93 11.13 -7.79 -19.20
CA ASN A 93 9.76 -8.18 -19.54
C ASN A 93 9.08 -9.09 -18.48
N THR A 94 9.70 -9.27 -17.34
CA THR A 94 9.26 -10.18 -16.26
C THR A 94 8.82 -9.41 -15.04
N ALA A 95 7.63 -8.84 -15.06
CA ALA A 95 6.93 -8.49 -13.84
C ALA A 95 6.29 -9.76 -13.27
N SER A 96 7.04 -10.59 -12.56
CA SER A 96 6.46 -11.68 -11.77
C SER A 96 6.01 -11.12 -10.42
N LYS A 97 4.78 -10.58 -10.37
CA LYS A 97 4.11 -10.41 -9.09
C LYS A 97 3.81 -11.82 -8.56
N SER A 98 4.14 -12.08 -7.30
CA SER A 98 3.76 -13.33 -6.63
C SER A 98 2.25 -13.54 -6.77
N SER A 99 1.85 -14.72 -7.25
CA SER A 99 0.44 -15.08 -7.41
C SER A 99 -0.17 -15.63 -6.11
N ASP A 100 0.63 -15.81 -5.07
CA ASP A 100 0.18 -16.42 -3.83
C ASP A 100 -0.42 -15.36 -2.91
N SER A 101 -1.64 -15.65 -2.42
CA SER A 101 -2.32 -14.79 -1.46
C SER A 101 -1.50 -14.70 -0.17
N VAL A 102 -1.15 -13.48 0.23
CA VAL A 102 -0.37 -13.19 1.45
C VAL A 102 -1.25 -12.87 2.66
N PHE A 103 -2.57 -12.80 2.45
CA PHE A 103 -3.56 -12.60 3.50
C PHE A 103 -4.81 -13.44 3.24
N ILE A 104 -5.56 -13.68 4.32
CA ILE A 104 -6.83 -14.39 4.31
C ILE A 104 -7.94 -13.38 4.55
N VAL A 105 -9.05 -13.52 3.83
CA VAL A 105 -10.27 -12.74 4.05
C VAL A 105 -11.37 -13.70 4.43
N ASP A 106 -11.90 -13.54 5.62
CA ASP A 106 -13.03 -14.28 6.14
C ASP A 106 -14.25 -13.35 6.24
N ILE A 107 -15.37 -13.77 5.65
CA ILE A 107 -16.61 -12.99 5.62
C ILE A 107 -17.58 -13.66 6.58
N GLY A 108 -17.73 -13.08 7.78
CA GLY A 108 -18.69 -13.49 8.80
C GLY A 108 -20.08 -12.89 8.56
N GLU A 109 -20.98 -13.08 9.51
CA GLU A 109 -22.38 -12.59 9.42
C GLU A 109 -22.49 -11.06 9.52
N SER A 110 -21.58 -10.40 10.25
CA SER A 110 -21.62 -8.95 10.51
C SER A 110 -20.29 -8.24 10.26
N VAL A 111 -19.22 -8.98 10.06
CA VAL A 111 -17.86 -8.45 9.99
C VAL A 111 -17.04 -9.21 8.93
N VAL A 112 -16.27 -8.47 8.15
CA VAL A 112 -15.19 -9.00 7.33
C VAL A 112 -13.90 -8.93 8.13
N THR A 113 -13.22 -10.07 8.27
CA THR A 113 -11.93 -10.18 8.95
C THR A 113 -10.83 -10.42 7.91
N ILE A 114 -9.80 -9.58 7.94
CA ILE A 114 -8.64 -9.70 7.07
C ILE A 114 -7.45 -10.00 7.99
N SER A 115 -6.79 -11.13 7.77
CA SER A 115 -5.62 -11.56 8.53
C SER A 115 -4.47 -11.90 7.61
N ILE A 116 -3.25 -11.54 8.00
CA ILE A 116 -2.05 -12.00 7.29
C ILE A 116 -1.89 -13.50 7.56
N ARG A 117 -1.44 -14.24 6.57
CA ARG A 117 -1.22 -15.69 6.70
C ARG A 117 -0.18 -15.98 7.79
N ASP A 118 -0.48 -16.93 8.67
CA ASP A 118 0.37 -17.29 9.82
C ASP A 118 1.72 -17.85 9.40
N ASP A 119 1.80 -18.52 8.24
CA ASP A 119 3.06 -19.05 7.68
C ASP A 119 4.01 -17.96 7.16
N LEU A 120 3.50 -16.74 7.00
CA LEU A 120 4.27 -15.56 6.62
C LEU A 120 4.68 -14.73 7.84
N LEU A 121 4.00 -14.92 8.96
CA LEU A 121 4.37 -14.40 10.27
C LEU A 121 5.32 -15.43 10.87
N ILE A 122 6.57 -15.10 11.02
CA ILE A 122 7.71 -15.96 11.39
C ILE A 122 7.38 -17.05 12.43
N ASN A 123 7.95 -18.21 12.24
CA ASN A 123 7.82 -19.49 12.92
C ASN A 123 7.91 -19.54 14.46
N ASP A 124 7.87 -18.43 15.18
CA ASP A 124 8.10 -18.42 16.63
C ASP A 124 7.04 -17.70 17.47
N THR A 125 5.94 -17.24 16.87
CA THR A 125 4.93 -16.53 17.64
C THR A 125 3.56 -17.18 17.47
N LEU A 126 3.16 -17.99 18.45
CA LEU A 126 1.79 -18.45 18.61
C LEU A 126 0.92 -17.27 19.06
N PHE A 127 0.06 -16.77 18.19
CA PHE A 127 -0.95 -15.79 18.54
C PHE A 127 -2.15 -16.52 19.15
N HIS A 128 -2.47 -16.21 20.40
CA HIS A 128 -3.77 -16.54 20.98
C HIS A 128 -4.69 -15.33 20.85
N VAL A 129 -5.76 -15.49 20.10
CA VAL A 129 -6.84 -14.50 20.01
C VAL A 129 -7.85 -14.80 21.11
N SER A 130 -8.04 -13.89 22.05
CA SER A 130 -9.14 -13.95 23.01
C SER A 130 -10.14 -12.84 22.72
N GLU A 131 -11.39 -13.19 22.58
CA GLU A 131 -12.51 -12.28 22.37
C GLU A 131 -13.06 -11.84 23.73
N ASN A 132 -13.15 -10.54 23.95
CA ASN A 132 -13.84 -9.97 25.10
C ASN A 132 -15.30 -9.65 24.73
N HIS A 133 -16.19 -9.63 25.73
CA HIS A 133 -17.65 -9.42 25.60
C HIS A 133 -18.07 -8.14 24.85
N ASP A 134 -17.14 -7.24 24.53
CA ASP A 134 -17.40 -5.95 23.86
C ASP A 134 -16.87 -5.93 22.42
N GLY A 135 -16.56 -7.09 21.83
CA GLY A 135 -16.06 -7.18 20.45
C GLY A 135 -14.63 -6.65 20.24
N VAL A 136 -13.93 -6.30 21.32
CA VAL A 136 -12.53 -5.87 21.27
C VAL A 136 -11.63 -7.09 21.40
N ILE A 137 -10.79 -7.32 20.38
CA ILE A 137 -9.79 -8.37 20.40
C ILE A 137 -8.54 -7.89 21.10
N ASN A 138 -8.16 -8.60 22.15
CA ASN A 138 -6.83 -8.52 22.73
C ASN A 138 -5.97 -9.63 22.11
N ILE A 139 -4.94 -9.23 21.38
CA ILE A 139 -3.90 -10.16 20.94
C ILE A 139 -2.99 -10.39 22.14
N ILE A 140 -3.12 -11.54 22.78
CA ILE A 140 -2.23 -11.93 23.86
C ILE A 140 -1.09 -12.72 23.25
N THR A 141 0.07 -12.09 23.18
CA THR A 141 1.32 -12.78 22.91
C THR A 141 1.82 -13.42 24.20
N LYS A 142 1.79 -14.73 24.28
CA LYS A 142 2.45 -15.45 25.38
C LYS A 142 3.92 -15.68 25.01
N ARG A 143 4.77 -14.75 25.42
CA ARG A 143 6.17 -15.02 25.75
C ARG A 143 6.64 -14.04 26.81
N ASP A 144 7.30 -14.55 27.83
CA ASP A 144 7.91 -13.79 28.94
C ASP A 144 9.10 -12.91 28.52
N ASP A 145 9.51 -12.94 27.24
CA ASP A 145 10.73 -12.31 26.72
C ASP A 145 10.48 -11.30 25.57
N GLY A 146 9.23 -10.95 25.31
CA GLY A 146 8.85 -9.96 24.28
C GLY A 146 8.96 -10.51 22.84
N ILE A 147 8.13 -10.02 21.96
CA ILE A 147 8.14 -10.37 20.52
C ILE A 147 9.45 -9.87 19.93
N LYS A 148 10.35 -10.77 19.61
CA LYS A 148 11.48 -10.46 18.72
C LYS A 148 11.02 -10.65 17.29
N ILE A 149 10.59 -9.57 16.66
CA ILE A 149 10.35 -9.54 15.23
C ILE A 149 11.70 -9.67 14.54
N ASP A 150 11.90 -10.72 13.75
CA ASP A 150 13.07 -10.79 12.87
C ASP A 150 12.91 -9.75 11.75
N LYS A 151 13.50 -8.58 11.96
CA LYS A 151 13.51 -7.46 11.01
C LYS A 151 14.14 -7.80 9.65
N ASN A 152 14.74 -8.96 9.51
CA ASN A 152 15.35 -9.42 8.26
C ASN A 152 14.43 -10.36 7.47
N HIS A 153 13.24 -10.71 8.01
CA HIS A 153 12.29 -11.52 7.26
C HIS A 153 11.75 -10.70 6.07
N PRO A 154 11.72 -11.25 4.85
CA PRO A 154 11.33 -10.53 3.63
C PRO A 154 9.95 -9.90 3.71
N PHE A 155 9.01 -10.47 4.47
CA PHE A 155 7.65 -9.95 4.66
C PHE A 155 7.57 -8.80 5.68
N ILE A 156 8.55 -8.63 6.56
CA ILE A 156 8.57 -7.54 7.56
C ILE A 156 9.10 -6.23 6.96
N LYS A 157 9.77 -6.27 5.82
CA LYS A 157 10.17 -5.04 5.11
C LYS A 157 8.98 -4.20 4.64
N HIS A 158 7.80 -4.78 4.53
CA HIS A 158 6.56 -4.11 4.13
C HIS A 158 5.65 -3.99 5.36
N GLU A 159 5.93 -3.02 6.19
CA GLU A 159 5.25 -2.79 7.47
C GLU A 159 3.80 -2.29 7.30
N LEU A 160 3.38 -1.98 6.07
CA LEU A 160 2.12 -1.31 5.80
C LEU A 160 1.16 -2.20 5.01
N PHE A 161 -0.06 -2.23 5.53
CA PHE A 161 -1.22 -2.86 4.93
C PHE A 161 -2.16 -1.74 4.46
N TYR A 162 -2.66 -1.86 3.24
CA TYR A 162 -3.51 -0.86 2.61
C TYR A 162 -4.88 -1.44 2.32
N TYR A 163 -5.93 -0.69 2.58
CA TYR A 163 -7.24 -0.99 2.03
C TYR A 163 -8.00 0.29 1.68
N HIS A 164 -8.92 0.19 0.73
CA HIS A 164 -9.84 1.24 0.43
C HIS A 164 -11.24 0.71 0.08
N LEU A 165 -12.22 1.59 0.16
CA LEU A 165 -13.60 1.36 -0.23
C LEU A 165 -13.93 2.23 -1.44
N GLU A 166 -14.41 1.60 -2.51
CA GLU A 166 -14.95 2.26 -3.69
C GLU A 166 -16.48 2.16 -3.67
N ASN A 167 -17.16 3.22 -4.04
CA ASN A 167 -18.60 3.20 -4.22
C ASN A 167 -18.99 2.57 -5.58
N LYS A 168 -20.31 2.42 -5.83
CA LYS A 168 -20.86 1.86 -7.08
C LYS A 168 -20.43 2.62 -8.35
N GLU A 169 -20.09 3.89 -8.21
CA GLU A 169 -19.65 4.75 -9.32
C GLU A 169 -18.14 4.61 -9.60
N GLY A 170 -17.42 3.84 -8.78
CA GLY A 170 -15.98 3.63 -8.91
C GLY A 170 -15.13 4.72 -8.25
N PHE A 171 -15.75 5.61 -7.46
CA PHE A 171 -15.03 6.61 -6.69
C PHE A 171 -14.58 6.02 -5.34
N LEU A 172 -13.38 6.36 -4.95
CA LEU A 172 -12.84 6.00 -3.64
C LEU A 172 -13.49 6.86 -2.56
N ASP A 173 -14.23 6.23 -1.64
CA ASP A 173 -14.88 6.90 -0.52
C ASP A 173 -13.99 6.97 0.71
N GLU A 174 -13.26 5.90 0.98
CA GLU A 174 -12.44 5.75 2.18
C GLU A 174 -11.17 4.97 1.87
N PHE A 175 -10.06 5.34 2.48
CA PHE A 175 -8.84 4.54 2.43
C PHE A 175 -8.14 4.54 3.79
N SER A 176 -7.38 3.49 4.05
CA SER A 176 -6.64 3.33 5.28
C SER A 176 -5.29 2.67 5.03
N VAL A 177 -4.29 3.15 5.77
CA VAL A 177 -2.93 2.60 5.77
C VAL A 177 -2.60 2.21 7.20
N LEU A 178 -2.39 0.93 7.44
CA LEU A 178 -2.21 0.36 8.77
C LEU A 178 -0.84 -0.29 8.90
N SER A 179 -0.20 -0.11 10.05
CA SER A 179 1.00 -0.88 10.38
C SER A 179 0.59 -2.31 10.72
N VAL A 180 1.15 -3.28 10.02
CA VAL A 180 0.94 -4.72 10.25
C VAL A 180 1.39 -5.13 11.65
N GLU A 181 2.48 -4.55 12.16
CA GLU A 181 2.97 -4.79 13.52
C GLU A 181 1.93 -4.48 14.59
N LYS A 182 1.16 -3.40 14.37
CA LYS A 182 0.10 -2.96 15.30
C LYS A 182 -1.26 -3.57 15.01
N ASN A 183 -1.50 -3.93 13.75
CA ASN A 183 -2.80 -4.37 13.26
C ASN A 183 -2.65 -5.61 12.36
N PRO A 184 -2.23 -6.78 12.89
CA PRO A 184 -2.08 -8.00 12.10
C PRO A 184 -3.44 -8.56 11.62
N ILE A 185 -4.53 -8.11 12.24
CA ILE A 185 -5.90 -8.44 11.88
C ILE A 185 -6.69 -7.14 11.74
N VAL A 186 -7.36 -6.98 10.59
CA VAL A 186 -8.24 -5.84 10.31
C VAL A 186 -9.67 -6.35 10.24
N ARG A 187 -10.59 -5.64 10.88
CA ARG A 187 -12.03 -5.94 10.90
C ARG A 187 -12.81 -4.76 10.37
N ILE A 188 -13.73 -5.03 9.46
CA ILE A 188 -14.59 -4.04 8.81
C ILE A 188 -16.02 -4.53 8.94
N GLY A 189 -16.91 -3.71 9.53
CA GLY A 189 -18.33 -4.03 9.64
C GLY A 189 -19.00 -4.14 8.27
N LEU A 190 -19.86 -5.15 8.08
CA LEU A 190 -20.58 -5.35 6.81
C LEU A 190 -21.49 -4.17 6.47
N ASP A 191 -22.05 -3.49 7.48
CA ASP A 191 -22.89 -2.32 7.27
C ASP A 191 -22.16 -1.18 6.54
N SER A 192 -20.84 -1.09 6.71
CA SER A 192 -19.99 -0.11 6.01
C SER A 192 -19.59 -0.55 4.60
N LEU A 193 -19.85 -1.81 4.23
CA LEU A 193 -19.45 -2.40 2.95
C LEU A 193 -20.62 -2.55 1.96
N GLU A 194 -21.85 -2.29 2.41
CA GLU A 194 -23.04 -2.44 1.55
C GLU A 194 -22.89 -1.61 0.27
N ASP A 195 -23.03 -2.30 -0.87
CA ASP A 195 -22.93 -1.70 -2.21
C ASP A 195 -21.55 -1.09 -2.53
N ARG A 196 -20.48 -1.56 -1.89
CA ARG A 196 -19.10 -1.08 -2.10
C ARG A 196 -18.17 -2.19 -2.56
N ILE A 197 -17.03 -1.77 -3.10
CA ILE A 197 -15.90 -2.64 -3.41
C ILE A 197 -14.84 -2.39 -2.36
N LEU A 198 -14.49 -3.43 -1.60
CA LEU A 198 -13.34 -3.44 -0.72
C LEU A 198 -12.12 -3.91 -1.51
N ARG A 199 -11.10 -3.06 -1.62
CA ARG A 199 -9.81 -3.42 -2.22
C ARG A 199 -8.73 -3.41 -1.16
N ILE A 200 -7.97 -4.49 -1.12
CA ILE A 200 -6.97 -4.77 -0.09
C ILE A 200 -5.64 -4.98 -0.79
N HIS A 201 -4.58 -4.37 -0.26
CA HIS A 201 -3.22 -4.57 -0.76
C HIS A 201 -2.25 -4.82 0.39
N TYR A 202 -1.44 -5.85 0.23
CA TYR A 202 -0.30 -6.13 1.11
C TYR A 202 0.79 -6.86 0.33
N TYR A 203 2.03 -6.46 0.48
CA TYR A 203 3.21 -7.11 -0.08
C TYR A 203 3.09 -7.46 -1.58
N GLY A 204 2.62 -6.51 -2.39
CA GLY A 204 2.47 -6.69 -3.84
C GLY A 204 1.27 -7.54 -4.27
N PHE A 205 0.48 -8.07 -3.33
CA PHE A 205 -0.75 -8.79 -3.60
C PHE A 205 -1.97 -7.90 -3.36
N THR A 206 -2.86 -7.82 -4.36
CA THR A 206 -4.11 -7.05 -4.26
C THR A 206 -5.30 -7.97 -4.45
N ARG A 207 -6.32 -7.81 -3.61
CA ARG A 207 -7.60 -8.49 -3.73
C ARG A 207 -8.74 -7.48 -3.68
N SER A 208 -9.71 -7.62 -4.59
CA SER A 208 -10.96 -6.84 -4.61
C SER A 208 -12.14 -7.75 -4.32
N ILE A 209 -13.05 -7.29 -3.48
CA ILE A 209 -14.25 -8.02 -3.06
C ILE A 209 -15.41 -7.04 -3.19
N GLN A 210 -16.46 -7.45 -3.89
CA GLN A 210 -17.69 -6.70 -4.04
C GLN A 210 -18.72 -7.21 -3.02
N PHE A 211 -19.38 -6.29 -2.34
CA PHE A 211 -20.44 -6.54 -1.39
C PHE A 211 -21.78 -6.01 -1.89
#